data_4349f46cffd16dab4931a2551ba462d2
#
_entry.id   4349f46cffd16dab4931a2551ba462d2
#
_cell.length_a   1.000
_cell.length_b   1.000
_cell.length_c   1.000
_cell.angle_alpha   90.00
_cell.angle_beta   90.00
_cell.angle_gamma   90.00
#
_symmetry.space_group_name_H-M   'P 1'
#
loop_
_entity.id
_entity.type
_entity.pdbx_description
1 polymer ?
#
loop_
_entity_poly.entity_id
_entity_poly.type
_entity_poly.pdbx_seq_one_letter_code
_entity_poly.pdbx_strand_id
1 'polypeptide(L)'
;MKRKISIQSEHQLQKQCVKWFKLQYPKMKMLLFAVPNGAVLAGNDLQRIKQWNRLKAEGATKGVSDLILLVSSGDYSGLCIEMKTIANHSKQTKEQKEFEMAVIPQGFGYVVPKTFDEFRKVVGDYLEKGEY
;
A
#
# COMPACT_ATOMS: atom_id res chain seq x y z
N MET A 1 15.74 24.15 23.55
CA MET A 1 14.75 23.05 23.43
C MET A 1 14.90 22.34 22.08
N LYS A 2 15.29 21.10 22.12
CA LYS A 2 15.28 20.28 20.90
C LYS A 2 13.82 19.94 20.60
N ARG A 3 13.29 20.40 19.46
CA ARG A 3 11.97 19.95 18.98
C ARG A 3 12.06 18.44 18.74
N LYS A 4 11.20 17.67 19.43
CA LYS A 4 11.02 16.26 19.08
C LYS A 4 10.42 16.21 17.67
N ILE A 5 11.19 15.71 16.72
CA ILE A 5 10.64 15.40 15.39
C ILE A 5 9.70 14.21 15.60
N SER A 6 8.40 14.43 15.45
CA SER A 6 7.46 13.32 15.51
C SER A 6 7.62 12.50 14.24
N ILE A 7 7.90 11.21 14.43
CA ILE A 7 8.00 10.27 13.30
C ILE A 7 6.58 9.97 12.82
N GLN A 8 6.34 10.24 11.55
CA GLN A 8 5.06 9.96 10.90
C GLN A 8 4.79 8.45 10.92
N SER A 9 3.59 8.03 11.33
CA SER A 9 3.16 6.64 11.25
C SER A 9 2.88 6.23 9.80
N GLU A 10 2.86 4.91 9.54
CA GLU A 10 2.49 4.38 8.22
C GLU A 10 1.10 4.87 7.79
N HIS A 11 0.15 4.89 8.74
CA HIS A 11 -1.21 5.39 8.49
C HIS A 11 -1.21 6.88 8.07
N GLN A 12 -0.47 7.72 8.77
CA GLN A 12 -0.35 9.14 8.45
C GLN A 12 0.32 9.35 7.10
N LEU A 13 1.38 8.60 6.81
CA LEU A 13 2.07 8.63 5.52
C LEU A 13 1.11 8.22 4.38
N GLN A 14 0.39 7.12 4.56
CA GLN A 14 -0.57 6.64 3.56
C GLN A 14 -1.66 7.67 3.29
N LYS A 15 -2.23 8.29 4.32
CA LYS A 15 -3.21 9.36 4.17
C LYS A 15 -2.68 10.53 3.35
N GLN A 16 -1.46 10.95 3.65
CA GLN A 16 -0.79 12.04 2.93
C GLN A 16 -0.61 11.69 1.46
N CYS A 17 -0.13 10.49 1.17
CA CYS A 17 0.10 10.00 -0.19
C CYS A 17 -1.20 9.93 -1.00
N VAL A 18 -2.25 9.35 -0.43
CA VAL A 18 -3.56 9.22 -1.08
C VAL A 18 -4.17 10.58 -1.36
N LYS A 19 -4.09 11.51 -0.39
CA LYS A 19 -4.60 12.88 -0.56
C LYS A 19 -3.86 13.59 -1.70
N TRP A 20 -2.53 13.52 -1.71
CA TRP A 20 -1.73 14.09 -2.79
C TRP A 20 -2.11 13.51 -4.15
N PHE A 21 -2.23 12.19 -4.25
CA PHE A 21 -2.58 11.51 -5.50
C PHE A 21 -3.92 12.01 -6.06
N LYS A 22 -4.94 12.09 -5.23
CA LYS A 22 -6.28 12.53 -5.65
C LYS A 22 -6.31 13.98 -6.11
N LEU A 23 -5.46 14.83 -5.53
CA LEU A 23 -5.33 16.23 -5.94
C LEU A 23 -4.52 16.37 -7.21
N GLN A 24 -3.46 15.59 -7.36
CA GLN A 24 -2.56 15.63 -8.52
C GLN A 24 -3.18 14.97 -9.76
N TYR A 25 -3.91 13.87 -9.57
CA TYR A 25 -4.51 13.08 -10.63
C TYR A 25 -6.02 12.91 -10.42
N PRO A 26 -6.80 14.00 -10.47
CA PRO A 26 -8.22 13.94 -10.13
C PRO A 26 -9.05 13.02 -11.03
N LYS A 27 -8.63 12.83 -12.27
CA LYS A 27 -9.30 11.90 -13.20
C LYS A 27 -9.07 10.44 -12.86
N MET A 28 -8.05 10.14 -12.05
CA MET A 28 -7.67 8.78 -11.64
C MET A 28 -7.97 8.50 -10.18
N LYS A 29 -8.67 9.40 -9.49
CA LYS A 29 -8.86 9.32 -8.03
C LYS A 29 -9.48 8.02 -7.54
N MET A 30 -10.32 7.36 -8.34
CA MET A 30 -10.95 6.09 -8.00
C MET A 30 -10.04 4.88 -8.25
N LEU A 31 -8.94 5.09 -8.96
CA LEU A 31 -8.06 4.01 -9.40
C LEU A 31 -6.91 3.74 -8.41
N LEU A 32 -6.74 4.60 -7.42
CA LEU A 32 -5.87 4.33 -6.28
C LEU A 32 -6.76 4.06 -5.07
N PHE A 33 -6.65 2.86 -4.51
CA PHE A 33 -7.47 2.50 -3.36
C PHE A 33 -6.71 1.61 -2.39
N ALA A 34 -7.14 1.64 -1.14
CA ALA A 34 -6.58 0.82 -0.08
C ALA A 34 -7.23 -0.56 -0.06
N VAL A 35 -6.42 -1.56 0.24
CA VAL A 35 -6.89 -2.89 0.60
C VAL A 35 -6.74 -3.02 2.12
N PRO A 36 -7.83 -3.15 2.89
CA PRO A 36 -7.76 -3.13 4.35
C PRO A 36 -7.25 -4.47 4.91
N ASN A 37 -5.95 -4.68 4.79
CA ASN A 37 -5.27 -5.89 5.27
C ASN A 37 -5.19 -6.01 6.79
N GLY A 38 -5.27 -4.91 7.48
CA GLY A 38 -5.25 -4.84 8.91
C GLY A 38 -6.54 -4.22 9.40
N ALA A 39 -7.67 -4.64 8.87
CA ALA A 39 -8.97 -4.17 9.34
C ALA A 39 -8.96 -4.15 10.85
N VAL A 40 -9.28 -3.00 11.46
CA VAL A 40 -9.37 -2.86 12.91
C VAL A 40 -10.50 -3.76 13.36
N LEU A 41 -10.12 -4.94 13.84
CA LEU A 41 -11.08 -5.92 14.35
C LEU A 41 -11.48 -5.51 15.76
N ALA A 42 -12.77 -5.44 16.02
CA ALA A 42 -13.31 -5.00 17.29
C ALA A 42 -13.54 -6.18 18.23
N GLY A 43 -13.46 -5.90 19.55
CA GLY A 43 -13.81 -6.86 20.58
C GLY A 43 -12.61 -7.61 21.16
N ASN A 44 -12.88 -8.75 21.82
CA ASN A 44 -11.86 -9.60 22.42
C ASN A 44 -11.18 -10.49 21.35
N ASP A 45 -10.17 -11.26 21.77
CA ASP A 45 -9.38 -12.09 20.86
C ASP A 45 -10.23 -13.11 20.10
N LEU A 46 -11.20 -13.74 20.75
CA LEU A 46 -12.09 -14.69 20.12
C LEU A 46 -12.97 -14.03 19.04
N GLN A 47 -13.50 -12.85 19.33
CA GLN A 47 -14.31 -12.08 18.37
C GLN A 47 -13.47 -11.65 17.18
N ARG A 48 -12.20 -11.22 17.39
CA ARG A 48 -11.27 -10.86 16.32
C ARG A 48 -10.95 -12.05 15.42
N ILE A 49 -10.72 -13.23 16.03
CA ILE A 49 -10.47 -14.47 15.26
C ILE A 49 -11.67 -14.81 14.38
N LYS A 50 -12.88 -14.72 14.90
CA LYS A 50 -14.10 -14.99 14.14
C LYS A 50 -14.29 -14.00 12.98
N GLN A 51 -14.07 -12.71 13.23
CA GLN A 51 -14.13 -11.66 12.22
C GLN A 51 -13.10 -11.87 11.10
N TRP A 52 -11.86 -12.20 11.48
CA TRP A 52 -10.80 -12.49 10.51
C TRP A 52 -11.12 -13.73 9.68
N ASN A 53 -11.60 -14.80 10.31
CA ASN A 53 -12.01 -16.01 9.59
C ASN A 53 -13.14 -15.73 8.60
N ARG A 54 -14.09 -14.88 8.96
CA ARG A 54 -15.16 -14.44 8.07
C ARG A 54 -14.60 -13.66 6.89
N LEU A 55 -13.73 -12.68 7.15
CA LEU A 55 -13.09 -11.88 6.10
C LEU A 55 -12.27 -12.75 5.16
N LYS A 56 -11.52 -13.72 5.68
CA LYS A 56 -10.76 -14.67 4.84
C LYS A 56 -11.68 -15.50 3.95
N ALA A 57 -12.81 -15.95 4.48
CA ALA A 57 -13.78 -16.70 3.69
C ALA A 57 -14.38 -15.84 2.56
N GLU A 58 -14.46 -14.53 2.77
CA GLU A 58 -14.93 -13.56 1.79
C GLU A 58 -13.81 -13.09 0.82
N GLY A 59 -12.59 -13.61 0.98
CA GLY A 59 -11.47 -13.32 0.08
C GLY A 59 -10.37 -12.42 0.63
N ALA A 60 -10.46 -11.99 1.89
CA ALA A 60 -9.36 -11.22 2.49
C ALA A 60 -8.11 -12.09 2.55
N THR A 61 -7.02 -11.55 2.04
CA THR A 61 -5.76 -12.29 1.87
C THR A 61 -4.65 -11.57 2.60
N LYS A 62 -3.98 -12.28 3.51
CA LYS A 62 -2.82 -11.75 4.23
C LYS A 62 -1.67 -11.49 3.26
N GLY A 63 -1.01 -10.36 3.42
CA GLY A 63 0.17 -10.01 2.64
C GLY A 63 -0.09 -9.16 1.40
N VAL A 64 -1.35 -8.92 1.04
CA VAL A 64 -1.69 -8.00 -0.06
C VAL A 64 -1.18 -6.60 0.27
N SER A 65 -0.68 -5.88 -0.73
CA SER A 65 -0.16 -4.51 -0.56
C SER A 65 -1.23 -3.55 -0.03
N ASP A 66 -0.80 -2.50 0.66
CA ASP A 66 -1.70 -1.52 1.29
C ASP A 66 -2.56 -0.77 0.28
N LEU A 67 -1.97 -0.43 -0.85
CA LEU A 67 -2.62 0.33 -1.93
C LEU A 67 -2.47 -0.41 -3.25
N ILE A 68 -3.49 -0.28 -4.08
CA ILE A 68 -3.46 -0.74 -5.48
C ILE A 68 -3.72 0.46 -6.38
N LEU A 69 -2.88 0.64 -7.39
CA LEU A 69 -3.08 1.60 -8.47
C LEU A 69 -3.48 0.83 -9.73
N LEU A 70 -4.75 0.88 -10.08
CA LEU A 70 -5.31 0.20 -11.26
C LEU A 70 -5.21 1.07 -12.50
N VAL A 71 -4.00 1.43 -12.85
CA VAL A 71 -3.70 2.18 -14.09
C VAL A 71 -2.59 1.42 -14.80
N SER A 72 -2.84 0.99 -16.03
CA SER A 72 -1.78 0.41 -16.86
C SER A 72 -0.82 1.51 -17.32
N SER A 73 0.46 1.21 -17.31
CA SER A 73 1.48 2.15 -17.80
C SER A 73 2.71 1.36 -18.25
N GLY A 74 3.25 1.72 -19.42
CA GLY A 74 4.33 0.94 -20.05
C GLY A 74 3.90 -0.52 -20.22
N ASP A 75 4.74 -1.43 -19.77
CA ASP A 75 4.46 -2.87 -19.81
C ASP A 75 3.69 -3.39 -18.59
N TYR A 76 3.30 -2.50 -17.68
CA TYR A 76 2.66 -2.88 -16.43
C TYR A 76 1.14 -2.73 -16.49
N SER A 77 0.45 -3.70 -15.90
CA SER A 77 -1.01 -3.72 -15.79
C SER A 77 -1.55 -2.88 -14.63
N GLY A 78 -0.71 -2.58 -13.66
CA GLY A 78 -1.01 -1.81 -12.47
C GLY A 78 0.18 -1.80 -11.52
N LEU A 79 0.05 -1.08 -10.41
CA LEU A 79 1.11 -0.94 -9.42
C LEU A 79 0.59 -1.30 -8.04
N CYS A 80 1.26 -2.24 -7.38
CA CYS A 80 1.01 -2.59 -5.99
C CYS A 80 1.95 -1.79 -5.09
N ILE A 81 1.42 -1.15 -4.07
CA ILE A 81 2.19 -0.24 -3.22
C ILE A 81 2.08 -0.68 -1.76
N GLU A 82 3.18 -1.11 -1.19
CA GLU A 82 3.30 -1.46 0.23
C GLU A 82 3.89 -0.26 0.97
N MET A 83 3.16 0.24 1.98
CA MET A 83 3.61 1.40 2.75
C MET A 83 4.51 0.96 3.90
N LYS A 84 5.69 1.55 4.01
CA LYS A 84 6.61 1.39 5.13
C LYS A 84 7.13 2.77 5.52
N THR A 85 7.42 2.98 6.79
CA THR A 85 8.11 4.19 7.24
C THR A 85 9.57 3.90 7.52
N ILE A 86 10.42 4.93 7.53
CA ILE A 86 11.84 4.79 7.90
C ILE A 86 11.97 4.27 9.35
N ALA A 87 11.04 4.66 10.22
CA ALA A 87 11.03 4.21 11.61
C ALA A 87 10.64 2.74 11.77
N ASN A 88 9.95 2.17 10.80
CA ASN A 88 9.58 0.77 10.80
C ASN A 88 10.69 -0.04 10.14
N HIS A 89 11.59 -0.57 10.98
CA HIS A 89 12.69 -1.42 10.53
C HIS A 89 12.25 -2.84 10.18
N SER A 90 10.93 -3.13 10.25
CA SER A 90 10.44 -4.46 9.93
C SER A 90 10.69 -4.78 8.47
N LYS A 91 11.22 -5.95 8.23
CA LYS A 91 11.37 -6.50 6.89
C LYS A 91 9.99 -6.88 6.36
N GLN A 92 9.88 -6.99 5.05
CA GLN A 92 8.72 -7.56 4.40
C GLN A 92 8.41 -8.94 5.01
N THR A 93 7.14 -9.18 5.36
CA THR A 93 6.72 -10.47 5.90
C THR A 93 6.77 -11.55 4.82
N LYS A 94 6.71 -12.81 5.24
CA LYS A 94 6.66 -13.94 4.31
C LYS A 94 5.48 -13.81 3.34
N GLU A 95 4.31 -13.46 3.86
CA GLU A 95 3.10 -13.32 3.06
C GLU A 95 3.18 -12.14 2.09
N GLN A 96 3.81 -11.04 2.50
CA GLN A 96 4.05 -9.90 1.60
C GLN A 96 4.99 -10.28 0.45
N LYS A 97 6.03 -11.05 0.72
CA LYS A 97 6.94 -11.58 -0.33
C LYS A 97 6.22 -12.53 -1.27
N GLU A 98 5.38 -13.40 -0.75
CA GLU A 98 4.57 -14.32 -1.55
C GLU A 98 3.63 -13.54 -2.48
N PHE A 99 3.01 -12.48 -1.98
CA PHE A 99 2.16 -11.62 -2.80
C PHE A 99 2.95 -10.91 -3.90
N GLU A 100 4.10 -10.33 -3.56
CA GLU A 100 4.99 -9.70 -4.54
C GLU A 100 5.38 -10.69 -5.65
N MET A 101 5.80 -11.89 -5.28
CA MET A 101 6.19 -12.94 -6.22
C MET A 101 5.02 -13.41 -7.08
N ALA A 102 3.80 -13.31 -6.59
CA ALA A 102 2.61 -13.70 -7.34
C ALA A 102 2.18 -12.63 -8.37
N VAL A 103 2.30 -11.35 -8.04
CA VAL A 103 1.79 -10.27 -8.91
C VAL A 103 2.75 -9.87 -10.00
N ILE A 104 4.06 -9.97 -9.78
CA ILE A 104 5.07 -9.58 -10.78
C ILE A 104 4.93 -10.36 -12.09
N PRO A 105 4.81 -11.71 -12.09
CA PRO A 105 4.59 -12.45 -13.32
C PRO A 105 3.29 -12.10 -14.05
N GLN A 106 2.32 -11.52 -13.35
CA GLN A 106 1.07 -11.07 -13.95
C GLN A 106 1.18 -9.69 -14.60
N GLY A 107 2.36 -9.09 -14.59
CA GLY A 107 2.61 -7.80 -15.19
C GLY A 107 2.36 -6.59 -14.28
N PHE A 108 2.22 -6.82 -12.97
CA PHE A 108 2.08 -5.72 -12.01
C PHE A 108 3.45 -5.29 -11.49
N GLY A 109 3.62 -3.99 -11.26
CA GLY A 109 4.74 -3.48 -10.50
C GLY A 109 4.50 -3.63 -9.00
N TYR A 110 5.57 -3.58 -8.22
CA TYR A 110 5.51 -3.65 -6.75
C TYR A 110 6.54 -2.70 -6.17
N VAL A 111 6.11 -1.77 -5.34
CA VAL A 111 6.98 -0.76 -4.73
C VAL A 111 6.73 -0.65 -3.23
N VAL A 112 7.77 -0.24 -2.51
CA VAL A 112 7.73 -0.06 -1.05
C VAL A 112 8.28 1.34 -0.72
N PRO A 113 7.52 2.40 -0.98
CA PRO A 113 7.98 3.75 -0.65
C PRO A 113 7.97 3.97 0.86
N LYS A 114 9.02 4.59 1.37
CA LYS A 114 9.22 4.84 2.81
C LYS A 114 8.97 6.28 3.21
N THR A 115 8.90 7.18 2.24
CA THR A 115 8.67 8.60 2.44
C THR A 115 7.65 9.11 1.44
N PHE A 116 7.07 10.27 1.76
CA PHE A 116 6.17 10.96 0.84
C PHE A 116 6.87 11.30 -0.49
N ASP A 117 8.12 11.73 -0.45
CA ASP A 117 8.87 12.05 -1.67
C ASP A 117 9.13 10.82 -2.52
N GLU A 118 9.47 9.68 -1.90
CA GLU A 118 9.61 8.41 -2.62
C GLU A 118 8.29 8.00 -3.29
N PHE A 119 7.17 8.12 -2.58
CA PHE A 119 5.85 7.81 -3.13
C PHE A 119 5.56 8.67 -4.37
N ARG A 120 5.74 9.98 -4.26
CA ARG A 120 5.52 10.89 -5.39
C ARG A 120 6.37 10.53 -6.59
N LYS A 121 7.65 10.22 -6.34
CA LYS A 121 8.59 9.87 -7.39
C LYS A 121 8.20 8.58 -8.10
N VAL A 122 7.96 7.50 -7.35
CA VAL A 122 7.65 6.20 -7.97
C VAL A 122 6.31 6.22 -8.69
N VAL A 123 5.30 6.87 -8.14
CA VAL A 123 3.99 6.98 -8.79
C VAL A 123 4.06 7.90 -10.02
N GLY A 124 4.76 9.02 -9.91
CA GLY A 124 4.96 9.94 -11.04
C GLY A 124 5.72 9.27 -12.18
N ASP A 125 6.83 8.61 -11.90
CA ASP A 125 7.60 7.89 -12.92
C ASP A 125 6.77 6.77 -13.55
N TYR A 126 6.01 6.04 -12.75
CA TYR A 126 5.12 4.99 -13.24
C TYR A 126 4.09 5.54 -14.23
N LEU A 127 3.39 6.60 -13.85
CA LEU A 127 2.32 7.17 -14.69
C LEU A 127 2.84 7.90 -15.93
N GLU A 128 4.00 8.56 -15.84
CA GLU A 128 4.55 9.40 -16.91
C GLU A 128 5.48 8.63 -17.83
N LYS A 129 6.24 7.65 -17.30
CA LYS A 129 7.30 6.96 -18.04
C LYS A 129 7.06 5.45 -18.19
N GLY A 130 6.10 4.89 -17.47
CA GLY A 130 5.89 3.44 -17.45
C GLY A 130 7.02 2.66 -16.79
N GLU A 131 7.71 3.27 -15.83
CA GLU A 131 8.81 2.68 -15.07
C GLU A 131 8.79 3.18 -13.61
N TYR A 132 9.48 2.46 -12.74
CA TYR A 132 9.55 2.91 -11.34
C TYR A 132 10.87 2.49 -10.68
#